data_ce5df779ba088ecd471e7d7d536d8231
#
_entry.id   ce5df779ba088ecd471e7d7d536d8231
#
_cell.length_a   1.000
_cell.length_b   1.000
_cell.length_c   1.000
_cell.angle_alpha   90.00
_cell.angle_beta   90.00
_cell.angle_gamma   90.00
#
_symmetry.space_group_name_H-M   'P 1'
#
loop_
_entity.id
_entity.type
_entity.pdbx_description
1 polymer ?
#
loop_
_entity_poly.entity_id
_entity_poly.type
_entity_poly.pdbx_seq_one_letter_code
_entity_poly.pdbx_strand_id
1 'polypeptide(L)'
;MTFITDPLMYPNIIKQGRQLDFHEFSDKVAPVTFGYPPVINGKYPGLSEQVKRSFNLLQGDKLTPLTESMMGNLMLVFRQDHLQEEGGWKIGNMFEFCFSIMFEATFLTMYGRPLSTRRHSGMDVLMDHFIKFDTMFPLLIAQIPIRLLGRTKAIREKLINYFLPNKMSCWSNTSQFIKRRSELFEQYDALRDVDKAAHHFAMLWASVGNTAPATFWAMYYLVSHPEALQVVRQELHDLLTLSGVDFSSDKDVMLSREQLEKLLYLESSINESLRLSSSSMNIRVAQEDFSLRLDAERSASVRKGDIIALYPQIMHLDPEIYEDPETFRFDRYMQDGTVKTEFYKDGQKLKYYLMPFGSGSTMCPGRHFALNEIKQFLCLLLLYFDLELEEGQTRATLDPSRAGLGVLLPNNDVHFRYRLRKV
;
A
#
# COMPACT_ATOMS: atom_id res chain seq x y z
N MET A 1 3.96 -11.22 24.30
CA MET A 1 4.46 -10.96 22.93
C MET A 1 5.97 -11.01 22.95
N THR A 2 6.58 -11.76 22.06
CA THR A 2 8.04 -11.91 21.90
C THR A 2 8.46 -11.34 20.56
N PHE A 3 9.41 -10.41 20.57
CA PHE A 3 9.98 -9.84 19.34
C PHE A 3 11.20 -10.63 18.91
N ILE A 4 11.28 -10.95 17.63
CA ILE A 4 12.46 -11.51 16.98
C ILE A 4 13.03 -10.43 16.08
N THR A 5 14.24 -10.00 16.40
CA THR A 5 14.91 -8.88 15.73
C THR A 5 16.05 -9.32 14.82
N ASP A 6 16.57 -10.54 15.04
CA ASP A 6 17.63 -11.11 14.20
C ASP A 6 17.05 -11.70 12.91
N PRO A 7 17.37 -11.12 11.72
CA PRO A 7 16.82 -11.56 10.44
C PRO A 7 17.29 -12.97 10.04
N LEU A 8 18.39 -13.48 10.59
CA LEU A 8 18.85 -14.85 10.35
C LEU A 8 17.87 -15.89 10.91
N MET A 9 17.07 -15.54 11.93
CA MET A 9 16.02 -16.41 12.49
C MET A 9 14.72 -16.38 11.69
N TYR A 10 14.46 -15.36 10.89
CA TYR A 10 13.19 -15.16 10.18
C TYR A 10 12.76 -16.37 9.33
N PRO A 11 13.66 -17.03 8.55
CA PRO A 11 13.27 -18.19 7.75
C PRO A 11 12.67 -19.33 8.59
N ASN A 12 13.21 -19.55 9.80
CA ASN A 12 12.74 -20.62 10.69
C ASN A 12 11.35 -20.34 11.29
N ILE A 13 11.03 -19.08 11.51
CA ILE A 13 9.74 -18.66 12.06
C ILE A 13 8.69 -18.61 10.93
N ILE A 14 9.03 -18.04 9.79
CA ILE A 14 8.10 -17.87 8.65
C ILE A 14 7.61 -19.22 8.11
N LYS A 15 8.45 -20.27 8.13
CA LYS A 15 8.05 -21.61 7.69
C LYS A 15 7.07 -22.32 8.61
N GLN A 16 6.85 -21.82 9.85
CA GLN A 16 5.93 -22.43 10.84
C GLN A 16 4.46 -22.06 10.63
N GLY A 17 4.01 -21.93 9.38
CA GLY A 17 2.68 -21.42 9.04
C GLY A 17 1.49 -22.22 9.57
N ARG A 18 1.68 -23.48 10.06
CA ARG A 18 0.63 -24.26 10.73
C ARG A 18 0.54 -23.91 12.22
N GLN A 19 1.69 -23.71 12.86
CA GLN A 19 1.79 -23.49 14.30
C GLN A 19 1.73 -22.01 14.67
N LEU A 20 2.05 -21.11 13.71
CA LEU A 20 2.09 -19.68 13.88
C LEU A 20 1.20 -19.01 12.83
N ASP A 21 0.00 -18.56 13.21
CA ASP A 21 -0.98 -18.00 12.31
C ASP A 21 -1.22 -16.49 12.58
N PHE A 22 -1.28 -15.70 11.53
CA PHE A 22 -1.66 -14.28 11.59
C PHE A 22 -3.17 -14.11 11.68
N HIS A 23 -3.94 -15.01 11.05
CA HIS A 23 -5.39 -14.89 10.98
C HIS A 23 -6.05 -14.91 12.36
N GLU A 24 -5.47 -15.65 13.31
CA GLU A 24 -5.95 -15.64 14.70
C GLU A 24 -5.96 -14.21 15.29
N PHE A 25 -4.99 -13.37 14.91
CA PHE A 25 -4.96 -11.95 15.30
C PHE A 25 -5.92 -11.11 14.46
N SER A 26 -5.83 -11.20 13.13
CA SER A 26 -6.59 -10.34 12.23
C SER A 26 -8.10 -10.56 12.36
N ASP A 27 -8.52 -11.82 12.52
CA ASP A 27 -9.94 -12.20 12.63
C ASP A 27 -10.58 -11.77 13.96
N LYS A 28 -9.78 -11.44 14.96
CA LYS A 28 -10.25 -10.80 16.19
C LYS A 28 -10.37 -9.28 16.06
N VAL A 29 -9.42 -8.66 15.37
CA VAL A 29 -9.28 -7.20 15.35
C VAL A 29 -10.09 -6.56 14.21
N ALA A 30 -10.01 -7.11 13.00
CA ALA A 30 -10.60 -6.50 11.83
C ALA A 30 -12.15 -6.38 11.89
N PRO A 31 -12.92 -7.39 12.37
CA PRO A 31 -14.36 -7.26 12.50
C PRO A 31 -14.78 -6.11 13.42
N VAL A 32 -14.12 -5.97 14.56
CA VAL A 32 -14.40 -4.91 15.52
C VAL A 32 -14.04 -3.53 14.96
N THR A 33 -12.91 -3.44 14.26
CA THR A 33 -12.42 -2.22 13.64
C THR A 33 -13.34 -1.74 12.52
N PHE A 34 -13.67 -2.61 11.58
CA PHE A 34 -14.42 -2.27 10.37
C PHE A 34 -15.93 -2.44 10.50
N GLY A 35 -16.43 -3.17 11.50
CA GLY A 35 -17.86 -3.28 11.82
C GLY A 35 -18.61 -4.41 11.10
N TYR A 36 -17.91 -5.39 10.55
CA TYR A 36 -18.53 -6.61 10.03
C TYR A 36 -18.49 -7.75 11.06
N PRO A 37 -19.34 -8.78 10.93
CA PRO A 37 -19.35 -9.90 11.87
C PRO A 37 -18.11 -10.79 11.71
N PRO A 38 -17.61 -11.43 12.77
CA PRO A 38 -16.53 -12.41 12.67
C PRO A 38 -16.91 -13.55 11.71
N VAL A 39 -15.99 -13.88 10.80
CA VAL A 39 -16.24 -14.89 9.74
C VAL A 39 -15.97 -16.33 10.19
N ILE A 40 -15.36 -16.50 11.38
CA ILE A 40 -14.80 -17.77 11.87
C ILE A 40 -15.85 -18.73 12.45
N ASN A 41 -17.03 -18.28 12.85
CA ASN A 41 -17.92 -19.02 13.75
C ASN A 41 -18.87 -20.03 13.09
N GLY A 42 -18.51 -20.69 11.99
CA GLY A 42 -19.39 -21.68 11.34
C GLY A 42 -20.67 -21.13 10.73
N LYS A 43 -20.99 -19.85 11.02
CA LYS A 43 -22.16 -19.16 10.49
C LYS A 43 -22.06 -18.88 9.00
N TYR A 44 -20.84 -18.76 8.49
CA TYR A 44 -20.54 -18.49 7.08
C TYR A 44 -19.58 -19.55 6.53
N PRO A 45 -20.03 -20.79 6.30
CA PRO A 45 -19.15 -21.90 5.89
C PRO A 45 -18.41 -21.58 4.59
N GLY A 46 -17.09 -21.69 4.59
CA GLY A 46 -16.25 -21.48 3.41
C GLY A 46 -16.00 -20.01 3.02
N LEU A 47 -16.65 -19.03 3.66
CA LEU A 47 -16.51 -17.61 3.29
C LEU A 47 -15.07 -17.12 3.42
N SER A 48 -14.39 -17.43 4.53
CA SER A 48 -12.98 -17.02 4.75
C SER A 48 -12.07 -17.55 3.63
N GLU A 49 -12.21 -18.80 3.26
CA GLU A 49 -11.43 -19.43 2.21
C GLU A 49 -11.71 -18.80 0.83
N GLN A 50 -12.97 -18.55 0.50
CA GLN A 50 -13.35 -17.93 -0.76
C GLN A 50 -12.90 -16.45 -0.82
N VAL A 51 -12.97 -15.72 0.29
CA VAL A 51 -12.40 -14.37 0.40
C VAL A 51 -10.89 -14.39 0.13
N LYS A 52 -10.15 -15.34 0.72
CA LYS A 52 -8.70 -15.51 0.45
C LYS A 52 -8.45 -15.83 -1.02
N ARG A 53 -9.23 -16.71 -1.63
CA ARG A 53 -9.09 -17.05 -3.07
C ARG A 53 -9.36 -15.85 -3.99
N SER A 54 -10.21 -14.91 -3.59
CA SER A 54 -10.48 -13.72 -4.42
C SER A 54 -9.23 -12.89 -4.67
N PHE A 55 -8.25 -12.89 -3.76
CA PHE A 55 -6.98 -12.19 -3.92
C PHE A 55 -6.10 -12.72 -5.06
N ASN A 56 -6.38 -13.91 -5.61
CA ASN A 56 -5.71 -14.39 -6.82
C ASN A 56 -5.99 -13.50 -8.03
N LEU A 57 -7.02 -12.65 -7.98
CA LEU A 57 -7.31 -11.64 -9.01
C LEU A 57 -6.36 -10.44 -8.97
N LEU A 58 -5.54 -10.31 -7.93
CA LEU A 58 -4.52 -9.27 -7.78
C LEU A 58 -3.10 -9.77 -8.15
N GLN A 59 -2.99 -10.91 -8.86
CA GLN A 59 -1.71 -11.56 -9.14
C GLN A 59 -1.64 -12.09 -10.58
N GLY A 60 -0.41 -12.23 -11.08
CA GLY A 60 -0.15 -12.75 -12.42
C GLY A 60 -0.86 -11.94 -13.51
N ASP A 61 -1.29 -12.58 -14.58
CA ASP A 61 -1.93 -11.94 -15.74
C ASP A 61 -3.28 -11.28 -15.40
N LYS A 62 -3.93 -11.71 -14.31
CA LYS A 62 -5.18 -11.12 -13.84
C LYS A 62 -5.02 -9.69 -13.31
N LEU A 63 -3.77 -9.29 -13.02
CA LEU A 63 -3.43 -7.93 -12.62
C LEU A 63 -3.43 -6.94 -13.79
N THR A 64 -3.22 -7.39 -15.03
CA THR A 64 -3.10 -6.52 -16.21
C THR A 64 -4.29 -5.59 -16.40
N PRO A 65 -5.56 -6.05 -16.40
CA PRO A 65 -6.70 -5.16 -16.54
C PRO A 65 -6.83 -4.12 -15.42
N LEU A 66 -6.39 -4.48 -14.21
CA LEU A 66 -6.40 -3.56 -13.07
C LEU A 66 -5.32 -2.48 -13.23
N THR A 67 -4.13 -2.86 -13.71
CA THR A 67 -3.03 -1.93 -14.01
C THR A 67 -3.42 -0.94 -15.11
N GLU A 68 -4.03 -1.41 -16.19
CA GLU A 68 -4.53 -0.56 -17.28
C GLU A 68 -5.63 0.40 -16.80
N SER A 69 -6.59 -0.10 -16.01
CA SER A 69 -7.64 0.73 -15.42
C SER A 69 -7.08 1.80 -14.48
N MET A 70 -6.06 1.47 -13.68
CA MET A 70 -5.42 2.43 -12.79
C MET A 70 -4.71 3.53 -13.57
N MET A 71 -3.98 3.19 -14.63
CA MET A 71 -3.33 4.17 -15.49
C MET A 71 -4.34 5.15 -16.10
N GLY A 72 -5.45 4.63 -16.64
CA GLY A 72 -6.52 5.46 -17.19
C GLY A 72 -7.19 6.36 -16.16
N ASN A 73 -7.39 5.87 -14.93
CA ASN A 73 -7.98 6.67 -13.86
C ASN A 73 -7.00 7.72 -13.29
N LEU A 74 -5.72 7.40 -13.19
CA LEU A 74 -4.68 8.39 -12.85
C LEU A 74 -4.64 9.50 -13.90
N MET A 75 -4.61 9.15 -15.20
CA MET A 75 -4.65 10.14 -16.27
C MET A 75 -5.92 11.00 -16.21
N LEU A 76 -7.07 10.40 -15.90
CA LEU A 76 -8.31 11.15 -15.72
C LEU A 76 -8.20 12.22 -14.63
N VAL A 77 -7.67 11.84 -13.45
CA VAL A 77 -7.49 12.76 -12.32
C VAL A 77 -6.47 13.85 -12.65
N PHE A 78 -5.31 13.45 -13.21
CA PHE A 78 -4.29 14.42 -13.63
C PHE A 78 -4.82 15.41 -14.66
N ARG A 79 -5.52 14.96 -15.70
CA ARG A 79 -6.10 15.82 -16.74
C ARG A 79 -7.09 16.81 -16.19
N GLN A 80 -7.95 16.40 -15.26
CA GLN A 80 -9.01 17.26 -14.76
C GLN A 80 -8.53 18.29 -13.74
N ASP A 81 -7.55 17.91 -12.91
CA ASP A 81 -7.20 18.73 -11.75
C ASP A 81 -5.82 19.43 -11.88
N HIS A 82 -4.92 18.92 -12.71
CA HIS A 82 -3.53 19.38 -12.71
C HIS A 82 -2.95 19.75 -14.07
N LEU A 83 -3.49 19.24 -15.18
CA LEU A 83 -2.94 19.43 -16.53
C LEU A 83 -3.66 20.51 -17.38
N GLN A 84 -4.68 21.20 -16.83
CA GLN A 84 -5.52 22.11 -17.62
C GLN A 84 -4.95 23.53 -17.78
N GLU A 85 -3.97 23.92 -17.00
CA GLU A 85 -3.47 25.29 -16.99
C GLU A 85 -2.01 25.37 -17.48
N GLU A 86 -1.79 26.04 -18.59
CA GLU A 86 -0.49 26.59 -18.95
C GLU A 86 -0.17 27.73 -17.98
N GLY A 87 0.68 27.46 -17.00
CA GLY A 87 0.98 28.44 -15.96
C GLY A 87 2.39 28.32 -15.41
N GLY A 88 2.76 29.27 -14.57
CA GLY A 88 3.99 29.24 -13.81
C GLY A 88 4.02 28.15 -12.74
N TRP A 89 4.93 28.25 -11.83
CA TRP A 89 5.02 27.37 -10.68
C TRP A 89 3.78 27.46 -9.79
N LYS A 90 3.23 26.30 -9.42
CA LYS A 90 2.20 26.14 -8.39
C LYS A 90 2.84 25.58 -7.14
N ILE A 91 2.34 25.98 -5.97
CA ILE A 91 2.77 25.46 -4.66
C ILE A 91 1.66 24.56 -4.14
N GLY A 92 2.02 23.41 -3.61
CA GLY A 92 1.10 22.44 -3.01
C GLY A 92 1.68 21.77 -1.77
N ASN A 93 0.82 21.15 -1.01
CA ASN A 93 1.17 20.24 0.08
C ASN A 93 1.40 18.84 -0.52
N MET A 94 2.59 18.29 -0.39
CA MET A 94 2.99 17.08 -1.12
C MET A 94 2.20 15.84 -0.66
N PHE A 95 1.98 15.69 0.65
CA PHE A 95 1.20 14.55 1.17
C PHE A 95 -0.26 14.64 0.74
N GLU A 96 -0.88 15.82 0.86
CA GLU A 96 -2.24 16.05 0.42
C GLU A 96 -2.40 15.80 -1.09
N PHE A 97 -1.44 16.27 -1.89
CA PHE A 97 -1.40 16.04 -3.34
C PHE A 97 -1.36 14.55 -3.70
N CYS A 98 -0.41 13.80 -3.11
CA CYS A 98 -0.30 12.35 -3.33
C CYS A 98 -1.55 11.61 -2.84
N PHE A 99 -2.04 11.97 -1.64
CA PHE A 99 -3.16 11.30 -1.01
C PHE A 99 -4.44 11.47 -1.82
N SER A 100 -4.77 12.68 -2.26
CA SER A 100 -6.00 12.97 -3.00
C SER A 100 -6.04 12.24 -4.35
N ILE A 101 -4.95 12.30 -5.11
CA ILE A 101 -4.86 11.64 -6.42
C ILE A 101 -4.93 10.11 -6.27
N MET A 102 -4.12 9.55 -5.36
CA MET A 102 -4.08 8.10 -5.15
C MET A 102 -5.40 7.57 -4.59
N PHE A 103 -6.01 8.28 -3.65
CA PHE A 103 -7.31 7.90 -3.10
C PHE A 103 -8.37 7.78 -4.18
N GLU A 104 -8.51 8.82 -5.02
CA GLU A 104 -9.53 8.82 -6.05
C GLU A 104 -9.22 7.83 -7.17
N ALA A 105 -8.01 7.80 -7.70
CA ALA A 105 -7.64 6.89 -8.78
C ALA A 105 -7.77 5.42 -8.36
N THR A 106 -7.35 5.07 -7.14
CA THR A 106 -7.52 3.72 -6.57
C THR A 106 -9.00 3.40 -6.35
N PHE A 107 -9.79 4.35 -5.83
CA PHE A 107 -11.23 4.16 -5.68
C PHE A 107 -11.90 3.87 -7.03
N LEU A 108 -11.65 4.71 -8.04
CA LEU A 108 -12.20 4.54 -9.39
C LEU A 108 -11.79 3.21 -10.02
N THR A 109 -10.56 2.77 -9.75
CA THR A 109 -10.02 1.50 -10.28
C THR A 109 -10.66 0.29 -9.63
N MET A 110 -10.85 0.32 -8.33
CA MET A 110 -11.43 -0.78 -7.57
C MET A 110 -12.95 -0.84 -7.71
N TYR A 111 -13.62 0.28 -7.46
CA TYR A 111 -15.08 0.35 -7.30
C TYR A 111 -15.80 0.91 -8.52
N GLY A 112 -15.07 1.55 -9.44
CA GLY A 112 -15.66 2.17 -10.61
C GLY A 112 -16.28 3.53 -10.32
N ARG A 113 -17.31 3.91 -11.08
CA ARG A 113 -17.93 5.24 -11.06
C ARG A 113 -19.42 5.15 -11.41
N PRO A 114 -20.24 6.18 -11.05
CA PRO A 114 -21.63 6.24 -11.49
C PRO A 114 -21.76 6.20 -13.01
N LEU A 115 -22.85 5.59 -13.49
CA LEU A 115 -23.11 5.46 -14.94
C LEU A 115 -23.18 6.82 -15.66
N SER A 116 -23.62 7.86 -14.95
CA SER A 116 -23.90 9.19 -15.52
C SER A 116 -22.71 10.15 -15.50
N THR A 117 -21.63 9.83 -14.79
CA THR A 117 -20.52 10.75 -14.57
C THR A 117 -19.15 10.07 -14.73
N ARG A 118 -18.12 10.87 -14.99
CA ARG A 118 -16.73 10.38 -15.05
C ARG A 118 -16.08 10.21 -13.68
N ARG A 119 -16.58 10.91 -12.66
CA ARG A 119 -16.08 10.88 -11.26
C ARG A 119 -17.25 10.81 -10.29
N HIS A 120 -17.00 10.37 -9.07
CA HIS A 120 -17.99 10.42 -7.99
C HIS A 120 -18.16 11.85 -7.46
N SER A 121 -19.38 12.31 -7.34
CA SER A 121 -19.68 13.50 -6.55
C SER A 121 -19.45 13.22 -5.06
N GLY A 122 -18.76 14.12 -4.36
CA GLY A 122 -18.49 13.99 -2.92
C GLY A 122 -17.33 13.04 -2.59
N MET A 123 -16.38 12.84 -3.51
CA MET A 123 -15.14 12.09 -3.26
C MET A 123 -14.31 12.75 -2.15
N ASP A 124 -14.31 14.08 -2.10
CA ASP A 124 -13.72 14.89 -1.04
C ASP A 124 -14.31 14.59 0.35
N VAL A 125 -15.62 14.44 0.44
CA VAL A 125 -16.30 14.07 1.69
C VAL A 125 -15.99 12.64 2.11
N LEU A 126 -15.91 11.71 1.15
CA LEU A 126 -15.53 10.33 1.43
C LEU A 126 -14.08 10.26 1.94
N MET A 127 -13.18 10.98 1.29
CA MET A 127 -11.76 11.08 1.67
C MET A 127 -11.60 11.71 3.06
N ASP A 128 -12.31 12.80 3.37
CA ASP A 128 -12.29 13.42 4.70
C ASP A 128 -12.75 12.44 5.80
N HIS A 129 -13.84 11.71 5.57
CA HIS A 129 -14.27 10.67 6.51
C HIS A 129 -13.26 9.54 6.64
N PHE A 130 -12.60 9.14 5.53
CA PHE A 130 -11.56 8.13 5.54
C PHE A 130 -10.36 8.56 6.39
N ILE A 131 -9.84 9.76 6.19
CA ILE A 131 -8.71 10.32 6.95
C ILE A 131 -9.05 10.39 8.45
N LYS A 132 -10.24 10.88 8.80
CA LYS A 132 -10.72 10.95 10.19
C LYS A 132 -10.83 9.57 10.85
N PHE A 133 -11.25 8.56 10.10
CA PHE A 133 -11.28 7.18 10.59
C PHE A 133 -9.87 6.62 10.73
N ASP A 134 -9.01 6.82 9.72
CA ASP A 134 -7.65 6.29 9.69
C ASP A 134 -6.76 6.91 10.80
N THR A 135 -6.99 8.16 11.17
CA THR A 135 -6.33 8.80 12.33
C THR A 135 -6.58 8.03 13.63
N MET A 136 -7.74 7.41 13.79
CA MET A 136 -8.08 6.61 14.97
C MET A 136 -7.69 5.13 14.84
N PHE A 137 -7.18 4.71 13.69
CA PHE A 137 -6.86 3.31 13.42
C PHE A 137 -5.87 2.69 14.41
N PRO A 138 -4.78 3.35 14.86
CA PRO A 138 -3.88 2.81 15.89
C PRO A 138 -4.63 2.43 17.19
N LEU A 139 -5.57 3.25 17.62
CA LEU A 139 -6.35 2.99 18.83
C LEU A 139 -7.35 1.84 18.64
N LEU A 140 -7.92 1.72 17.42
CA LEU A 140 -8.82 0.61 17.08
C LEU A 140 -8.06 -0.72 17.06
N ILE A 141 -6.86 -0.77 16.49
CA ILE A 141 -5.99 -1.97 16.51
C ILE A 141 -5.55 -2.32 17.94
N ALA A 142 -5.30 -1.32 18.77
CA ALA A 142 -5.07 -1.50 20.20
C ALA A 142 -6.33 -1.96 20.99
N GLN A 143 -7.43 -2.23 20.26
CA GLN A 143 -8.72 -2.70 20.78
C GLN A 143 -9.40 -1.73 21.78
N ILE A 144 -9.10 -0.43 21.69
CA ILE A 144 -9.86 0.59 22.39
C ILE A 144 -11.31 0.57 21.85
N PRO A 145 -12.33 0.42 22.71
CA PRO A 145 -13.71 0.37 22.25
C PRO A 145 -14.08 1.63 21.47
N ILE A 146 -14.57 1.47 20.23
CA ILE A 146 -14.86 2.58 19.30
C ILE A 146 -15.80 3.63 19.90
N ARG A 147 -16.68 3.23 20.84
CA ARG A 147 -17.59 4.15 21.56
C ARG A 147 -16.86 5.19 22.41
N LEU A 148 -15.59 4.92 22.77
CA LEU A 148 -14.74 5.84 23.53
C LEU A 148 -13.94 6.78 22.65
N LEU A 149 -13.97 6.59 21.33
CA LEU A 149 -13.20 7.34 20.34
C LEU A 149 -14.03 8.45 19.67
N GLY A 150 -14.78 9.20 20.47
CA GLY A 150 -15.55 10.36 20.00
C GLY A 150 -16.51 10.02 18.86
N ARG A 151 -16.38 10.71 17.72
CA ARG A 151 -17.25 10.54 16.55
C ARG A 151 -16.87 9.38 15.62
N THR A 152 -15.81 8.61 15.93
CA THR A 152 -15.26 7.57 15.05
C THR A 152 -16.30 6.52 14.66
N LYS A 153 -17.19 6.14 15.58
CA LYS A 153 -18.29 5.22 15.27
C LYS A 153 -19.22 5.77 14.18
N ALA A 154 -19.65 7.02 14.31
CA ALA A 154 -20.53 7.65 13.32
C ALA A 154 -19.83 7.85 11.96
N ILE A 155 -18.53 8.16 11.95
CA ILE A 155 -17.72 8.26 10.75
C ILE A 155 -17.63 6.89 10.07
N ARG A 156 -17.33 5.81 10.81
CA ARG A 156 -17.32 4.44 10.29
C ARG A 156 -18.67 4.06 9.66
N GLU A 157 -19.78 4.38 10.31
CA GLU A 157 -21.11 4.11 9.78
C GLU A 157 -21.39 4.87 8.47
N LYS A 158 -20.91 6.10 8.33
CA LYS A 158 -20.99 6.85 7.07
C LYS A 158 -20.15 6.21 5.98
N LEU A 159 -18.92 5.77 6.29
CA LEU A 159 -18.05 5.06 5.36
C LEU A 159 -18.66 3.73 4.90
N ILE A 160 -19.19 2.93 5.82
CA ILE A 160 -19.93 1.70 5.49
C ILE A 160 -21.12 2.01 4.58
N ASN A 161 -21.90 3.03 4.91
CA ASN A 161 -23.09 3.41 4.17
C ASN A 161 -22.81 3.80 2.70
N TYR A 162 -21.57 4.17 2.38
CA TYR A 162 -21.16 4.47 1.02
C TYR A 162 -21.15 3.21 0.13
N PHE A 163 -20.91 2.03 0.71
CA PHE A 163 -20.78 0.75 0.02
C PHE A 163 -21.99 -0.16 0.11
N LEU A 164 -23.16 0.35 0.46
CA LEU A 164 -24.37 -0.46 0.46
C LEU A 164 -24.65 -1.03 -0.93
N PRO A 165 -25.11 -2.29 -1.06
CA PRO A 165 -25.33 -2.95 -2.35
C PRO A 165 -26.18 -2.16 -3.32
N ASN A 166 -27.25 -1.48 -2.83
CA ASN A 166 -28.11 -0.63 -3.65
C ASN A 166 -27.39 0.61 -4.24
N LYS A 167 -26.31 1.09 -3.60
CA LYS A 167 -25.48 2.17 -4.14
C LYS A 167 -24.45 1.63 -5.13
N MET A 168 -23.77 0.54 -4.75
CA MET A 168 -22.75 -0.08 -5.61
C MET A 168 -23.34 -0.61 -6.92
N SER A 169 -24.60 -1.06 -6.94
CA SER A 169 -25.27 -1.53 -8.16
C SER A 169 -25.44 -0.45 -9.23
N CYS A 170 -25.36 0.83 -8.84
CA CYS A 170 -25.41 1.97 -9.78
C CYS A 170 -24.03 2.35 -10.35
N TRP A 171 -22.96 1.62 -10.01
CA TRP A 171 -21.60 1.91 -10.49
C TRP A 171 -21.21 1.03 -11.67
N SER A 172 -20.48 1.62 -12.60
CA SER A 172 -19.88 0.96 -13.76
C SER A 172 -18.37 0.84 -13.63
N ASN A 173 -17.77 -0.02 -14.43
CA ASN A 173 -16.32 -0.23 -14.48
C ASN A 173 -15.70 -0.73 -13.13
N THR A 174 -16.52 -1.33 -12.29
CA THR A 174 -16.03 -2.00 -11.06
C THR A 174 -15.06 -3.13 -11.45
N SER A 175 -13.94 -3.24 -10.75
CA SER A 175 -12.94 -4.28 -11.01
C SER A 175 -13.51 -5.70 -10.83
N GLN A 176 -12.92 -6.66 -11.53
CA GLN A 176 -13.30 -8.08 -11.36
C GLN A 176 -13.08 -8.56 -9.92
N PHE A 177 -12.08 -8.01 -9.24
CA PHE A 177 -11.83 -8.33 -7.84
C PHE A 177 -13.00 -7.92 -6.94
N ILE A 178 -13.51 -6.70 -7.06
CA ILE A 178 -14.65 -6.22 -6.25
C ILE A 178 -15.94 -6.92 -6.69
N LYS A 179 -16.19 -7.12 -8.00
CA LYS A 179 -17.34 -7.89 -8.49
C LYS A 179 -17.38 -9.29 -7.88
N ARG A 180 -16.26 -10.01 -7.92
CA ARG A 180 -16.18 -11.36 -7.35
C ARG A 180 -16.46 -11.38 -5.85
N ARG A 181 -16.01 -10.38 -5.11
CA ARG A 181 -16.31 -10.27 -3.66
C ARG A 181 -17.78 -9.97 -3.41
N SER A 182 -18.38 -9.07 -4.19
CA SER A 182 -19.83 -8.80 -4.09
C SER A 182 -20.66 -10.06 -4.36
N GLU A 183 -20.38 -10.75 -5.47
CA GLU A 183 -21.05 -12.03 -5.81
C GLU A 183 -20.89 -13.08 -4.70
N LEU A 184 -19.70 -13.14 -4.08
CA LEU A 184 -19.44 -14.04 -2.99
C LEU A 184 -20.30 -13.70 -1.77
N PHE A 185 -20.39 -12.43 -1.39
CA PHE A 185 -21.18 -12.02 -0.24
C PHE A 185 -22.70 -12.24 -0.44
N GLU A 186 -23.18 -12.14 -1.68
CA GLU A 186 -24.59 -12.43 -2.02
C GLU A 186 -24.98 -13.92 -1.84
N GLN A 187 -24.01 -14.84 -1.79
CA GLN A 187 -24.27 -16.26 -1.55
C GLN A 187 -24.61 -16.57 -0.08
N TYR A 188 -24.48 -15.59 0.81
CA TYR A 188 -24.69 -15.78 2.25
C TYR A 188 -25.83 -14.90 2.76
N ASP A 189 -27.05 -15.44 2.80
CA ASP A 189 -28.27 -14.75 3.28
C ASP A 189 -28.13 -14.21 4.72
N ALA A 190 -27.26 -14.83 5.51
CA ALA A 190 -26.98 -14.40 6.88
C ALA A 190 -26.13 -13.12 6.97
N LEU A 191 -25.50 -12.66 5.86
CA LEU A 191 -24.82 -11.37 5.76
C LEU A 191 -25.81 -10.29 5.40
N ARG A 192 -26.07 -9.38 6.32
CA ARG A 192 -26.87 -8.17 6.05
C ARG A 192 -26.14 -7.24 5.08
N ASP A 193 -26.88 -6.40 4.38
CA ASP A 193 -26.29 -5.43 3.44
C ASP A 193 -25.25 -4.52 4.10
N VAL A 194 -25.46 -4.14 5.36
CA VAL A 194 -24.50 -3.34 6.14
C VAL A 194 -23.22 -4.14 6.42
N ASP A 195 -23.30 -5.45 6.59
CA ASP A 195 -22.14 -6.33 6.82
C ASP A 195 -21.32 -6.49 5.53
N LYS A 196 -21.99 -6.68 4.38
CA LYS A 196 -21.38 -6.70 3.04
C LYS A 196 -20.66 -5.37 2.75
N ALA A 197 -21.33 -4.25 3.04
CA ALA A 197 -20.76 -2.91 2.88
C ALA A 197 -19.54 -2.67 3.77
N ALA A 198 -19.54 -3.18 5.01
CA ALA A 198 -18.41 -3.08 5.93
C ALA A 198 -17.17 -3.84 5.42
N HIS A 199 -17.35 -5.00 4.78
CA HIS A 199 -16.27 -5.71 4.10
C HIS A 199 -15.68 -4.91 2.93
N HIS A 200 -16.51 -4.19 2.16
CA HIS A 200 -16.02 -3.30 1.09
C HIS A 200 -15.29 -2.09 1.64
N PHE A 201 -15.79 -1.49 2.72
CA PHE A 201 -15.06 -0.41 3.41
C PHE A 201 -13.68 -0.87 3.91
N ALA A 202 -13.60 -2.05 4.53
CA ALA A 202 -12.33 -2.63 4.94
C ALA A 202 -11.36 -2.82 3.75
N MET A 203 -11.89 -3.16 2.58
CA MET A 203 -11.11 -3.31 1.36
C MET A 203 -10.62 -1.97 0.81
N LEU A 204 -11.44 -0.92 0.84
CA LEU A 204 -10.98 0.44 0.51
C LEU A 204 -9.82 0.85 1.42
N TRP A 205 -9.97 0.65 2.73
CA TRP A 205 -8.92 0.97 3.69
C TRP A 205 -7.62 0.22 3.38
N ALA A 206 -7.71 -1.08 3.09
CA ALA A 206 -6.55 -1.90 2.75
C ALA A 206 -5.86 -1.46 1.44
N SER A 207 -6.63 -0.91 0.49
CA SER A 207 -6.11 -0.48 -0.81
C SER A 207 -5.41 0.89 -0.76
N VAL A 208 -5.82 1.79 0.13
CA VAL A 208 -5.34 3.18 0.16
C VAL A 208 -4.45 3.48 1.36
N GLY A 209 -4.77 2.90 2.53
CA GLY A 209 -4.17 3.30 3.81
C GLY A 209 -2.64 3.20 3.89
N ASN A 210 -2.02 2.33 3.10
CA ASN A 210 -0.57 2.23 2.98
C ASN A 210 -0.03 2.75 1.65
N THR A 211 -0.80 2.64 0.56
CA THR A 211 -0.32 3.02 -0.78
C THR A 211 -0.15 4.53 -0.92
N ALA A 212 -1.08 5.33 -0.39
CA ALA A 212 -0.97 6.78 -0.45
C ALA A 212 0.26 7.33 0.32
N PRO A 213 0.52 6.95 1.59
CA PRO A 213 1.76 7.37 2.25
C PRO A 213 3.02 6.79 1.61
N ALA A 214 2.98 5.57 1.04
CA ALA A 214 4.11 5.02 0.29
C ALA A 214 4.43 5.86 -0.97
N THR A 215 3.40 6.33 -1.68
CA THR A 215 3.53 7.23 -2.83
C THR A 215 4.15 8.56 -2.43
N PHE A 216 3.69 9.14 -1.30
CA PHE A 216 4.29 10.36 -0.75
C PHE A 216 5.79 10.18 -0.47
N TRP A 217 6.19 9.12 0.25
CA TRP A 217 7.59 8.90 0.58
C TRP A 217 8.45 8.67 -0.67
N ALA A 218 7.93 7.91 -1.65
CA ALA A 218 8.64 7.71 -2.91
C ALA A 218 8.83 9.02 -3.68
N MET A 219 7.79 9.86 -3.76
CA MET A 219 7.88 11.19 -4.37
C MET A 219 8.82 12.10 -3.59
N TYR A 220 8.68 12.16 -2.26
CA TYR A 220 9.51 13.01 -1.39
C TYR A 220 11.00 12.72 -1.55
N TYR A 221 11.38 11.44 -1.47
CA TYR A 221 12.79 11.06 -1.61
C TYR A 221 13.33 11.37 -3.01
N LEU A 222 12.57 11.11 -4.07
CA LEU A 222 12.99 11.44 -5.44
C LEU A 222 13.17 12.95 -5.64
N VAL A 223 12.23 13.77 -5.17
CA VAL A 223 12.31 15.22 -5.32
C VAL A 223 13.41 15.82 -4.43
N SER A 224 13.71 15.20 -3.28
CA SER A 224 14.78 15.59 -2.38
C SER A 224 16.18 15.26 -2.90
N HIS A 225 16.30 14.38 -3.92
CA HIS A 225 17.59 13.91 -4.46
C HIS A 225 17.63 14.13 -5.99
N PRO A 226 18.12 15.29 -6.44
CA PRO A 226 18.10 15.67 -7.87
C PRO A 226 18.76 14.65 -8.80
N GLU A 227 19.81 13.98 -8.34
CA GLU A 227 20.47 12.90 -9.08
C GLU A 227 19.56 11.70 -9.31
N ALA A 228 18.85 11.26 -8.28
CA ALA A 228 17.86 10.17 -8.36
C ALA A 228 16.74 10.53 -9.33
N LEU A 229 16.23 11.75 -9.19
CA LEU A 229 15.18 12.30 -10.06
C LEU A 229 15.61 12.30 -11.54
N GLN A 230 16.86 12.70 -11.82
CA GLN A 230 17.41 12.74 -13.17
C GLN A 230 17.56 11.32 -13.76
N VAL A 231 18.12 10.38 -13.00
CA VAL A 231 18.33 9.00 -13.48
C VAL A 231 16.99 8.33 -13.77
N VAL A 232 16.00 8.44 -12.86
CA VAL A 232 14.67 7.83 -13.06
C VAL A 232 13.93 8.49 -14.24
N ARG A 233 14.07 9.80 -14.44
CA ARG A 233 13.53 10.47 -15.63
C ARG A 233 14.16 9.98 -16.92
N GLN A 234 15.48 9.78 -16.92
CA GLN A 234 16.17 9.25 -18.09
C GLN A 234 15.73 7.83 -18.41
N GLU A 235 15.64 6.96 -17.39
CA GLU A 235 15.13 5.60 -17.54
C GLU A 235 13.73 5.58 -18.19
N LEU A 236 12.85 6.46 -17.74
CA LEU A 236 11.50 6.57 -18.28
C LEU A 236 11.49 7.11 -19.72
N HIS A 237 12.31 8.10 -20.02
CA HIS A 237 12.46 8.64 -21.37
C HIS A 237 12.98 7.58 -22.35
N ASP A 238 14.00 6.82 -21.95
CA ASP A 238 14.58 5.73 -22.75
C ASP A 238 13.55 4.65 -23.02
N LEU A 239 12.75 4.28 -22.00
CA LEU A 239 11.65 3.33 -22.15
C LEU A 239 10.62 3.78 -23.18
N LEU A 240 10.18 5.04 -23.15
CA LEU A 240 9.21 5.59 -24.10
C LEU A 240 9.77 5.60 -25.51
N THR A 241 11.02 6.04 -25.67
CA THR A 241 11.72 6.06 -26.95
C THR A 241 11.84 4.66 -27.57
N LEU A 242 12.27 3.68 -26.79
CA LEU A 242 12.39 2.28 -27.22
C LEU A 242 11.05 1.65 -27.54
N SER A 243 9.98 2.11 -26.89
CA SER A 243 8.62 1.64 -27.12
C SER A 243 7.91 2.33 -28.29
N GLY A 244 8.55 3.31 -28.93
CA GLY A 244 7.95 4.12 -30.00
C GLY A 244 6.77 4.97 -29.53
N VAL A 245 6.70 5.27 -28.24
CA VAL A 245 5.68 6.13 -27.64
C VAL A 245 6.13 7.57 -27.76
N ASP A 246 5.48 8.31 -28.66
CA ASP A 246 5.69 9.75 -28.77
C ASP A 246 4.97 10.45 -27.62
N PHE A 247 5.76 11.04 -26.71
CA PHE A 247 5.23 11.79 -25.58
C PHE A 247 5.04 13.26 -25.99
N SER A 248 3.83 13.73 -25.83
CA SER A 248 3.50 15.16 -25.88
C SER A 248 2.53 15.47 -24.74
N SER A 249 2.58 16.70 -24.22
CA SER A 249 1.80 17.11 -23.05
C SER A 249 0.27 17.03 -23.25
N ASP A 250 -0.20 16.98 -24.47
CA ASP A 250 -1.60 16.89 -24.87
C ASP A 250 -2.11 15.45 -25.06
N LYS A 251 -1.22 14.47 -25.13
CA LYS A 251 -1.57 13.05 -25.26
C LYS A 251 -1.58 12.33 -23.93
N ASP A 252 -2.46 11.36 -23.79
CA ASP A 252 -2.49 10.47 -22.65
C ASP A 252 -1.41 9.40 -22.79
N VAL A 253 -0.58 9.26 -21.74
CA VAL A 253 0.42 8.20 -21.69
C VAL A 253 -0.18 6.98 -21.02
N MET A 254 -0.11 5.85 -21.71
CA MET A 254 -0.56 4.55 -21.21
C MET A 254 0.62 3.58 -21.21
N LEU A 255 1.15 3.28 -20.03
CA LEU A 255 2.23 2.31 -19.87
C LEU A 255 1.66 0.94 -19.56
N SER A 256 2.09 -0.06 -20.31
CA SER A 256 1.72 -1.45 -20.06
C SER A 256 2.46 -1.98 -18.81
N ARG A 257 1.96 -3.09 -18.28
CA ARG A 257 2.59 -3.76 -17.15
C ARG A 257 4.03 -4.16 -17.46
N GLU A 258 4.29 -4.69 -18.66
CA GLU A 258 5.63 -5.10 -19.11
C GLU A 258 6.57 -3.89 -19.22
N GLN A 259 6.06 -2.72 -19.57
CA GLN A 259 6.83 -1.48 -19.57
C GLN A 259 7.17 -1.04 -18.15
N LEU A 260 6.22 -1.09 -17.22
CA LEU A 260 6.45 -0.77 -15.80
C LEU A 260 7.48 -1.72 -15.14
N GLU A 261 7.50 -3.00 -15.54
CA GLU A 261 8.47 -3.99 -15.04
C GLU A 261 9.91 -3.70 -15.49
N LYS A 262 10.11 -2.93 -16.58
CA LYS A 262 11.43 -2.52 -17.08
C LYS A 262 12.04 -1.32 -16.35
N LEU A 263 11.26 -0.58 -15.56
CA LEU A 263 11.71 0.59 -14.80
C LEU A 263 12.40 0.15 -13.50
N LEU A 264 13.65 -0.25 -13.59
CA LEU A 264 14.41 -0.88 -12.51
C LEU A 264 14.92 0.15 -11.48
N TYR A 265 15.41 1.32 -11.92
CA TYR A 265 15.83 2.40 -11.02
C TYR A 265 14.64 3.01 -10.29
N LEU A 266 13.51 3.17 -10.98
CA LEU A 266 12.26 3.59 -10.34
C LEU A 266 11.82 2.58 -9.29
N GLU A 267 11.86 1.26 -9.58
CA GLU A 267 11.52 0.23 -8.61
C GLU A 267 12.49 0.20 -7.42
N SER A 268 13.79 0.34 -7.68
CA SER A 268 14.81 0.44 -6.63
C SER A 268 14.56 1.64 -5.71
N SER A 269 14.22 2.79 -6.28
CA SER A 269 13.86 4.01 -5.52
C SER A 269 12.62 3.80 -4.64
N ILE A 270 11.58 3.14 -5.17
CA ILE A 270 10.37 2.82 -4.40
C ILE A 270 10.69 1.83 -3.27
N ASN A 271 11.45 0.79 -3.55
CA ASN A 271 11.85 -0.20 -2.54
C ASN A 271 12.68 0.44 -1.42
N GLU A 272 13.58 1.37 -1.76
CA GLU A 272 14.38 2.11 -0.78
C GLU A 272 13.50 3.05 0.06
N SER A 273 12.55 3.74 -0.55
CA SER A 273 11.59 4.56 0.20
C SER A 273 10.73 3.72 1.15
N LEU A 274 10.31 2.53 0.71
CA LEU A 274 9.58 1.58 1.55
C LEU A 274 10.45 1.00 2.68
N ARG A 275 11.74 0.74 2.43
CA ARG A 275 12.68 0.31 3.46
C ARG A 275 12.79 1.33 4.59
N LEU A 276 12.87 2.61 4.23
CA LEU A 276 13.01 3.72 5.19
C LEU A 276 11.70 4.04 5.91
N SER A 277 10.56 3.92 5.24
CA SER A 277 9.27 4.40 5.76
C SER A 277 8.36 3.29 6.30
N SER A 278 8.61 2.01 6.03
CA SER A 278 7.75 0.95 6.54
C SER A 278 8.15 0.50 7.94
N SER A 279 7.14 0.36 8.80
CA SER A 279 7.28 -0.09 10.19
C SER A 279 6.28 -1.21 10.50
N SER A 280 6.08 -2.13 9.55
CA SER A 280 5.15 -3.25 9.72
C SER A 280 5.65 -4.26 10.75
N MET A 281 4.77 -4.71 11.64
CA MET A 281 5.02 -5.92 12.44
C MET A 281 4.43 -7.15 11.76
N ASN A 282 5.24 -8.20 11.61
CA ASN A 282 4.76 -9.49 11.14
C ASN A 282 4.35 -10.35 12.34
N ILE A 283 3.11 -10.17 12.82
CA ILE A 283 2.56 -10.85 13.96
C ILE A 283 2.16 -12.29 13.60
N ARG A 284 2.41 -13.22 14.53
CA ARG A 284 1.98 -14.62 14.50
C ARG A 284 1.47 -15.03 15.86
N VAL A 285 0.36 -15.74 15.92
CA VAL A 285 -0.21 -16.31 17.14
C VAL A 285 0.00 -17.81 17.16
N ALA A 286 0.55 -18.34 18.23
CA ALA A 286 0.77 -19.77 18.40
C ALA A 286 -0.58 -20.52 18.56
N GLN A 287 -0.77 -21.56 17.74
CA GLN A 287 -1.99 -22.35 17.71
C GLN A 287 -1.97 -23.52 18.69
N GLU A 288 -0.79 -23.92 19.13
CA GLU A 288 -0.53 -25.02 20.07
C GLU A 288 0.76 -24.76 20.87
N ASP A 289 0.99 -25.56 21.88
CA ASP A 289 2.28 -25.57 22.61
C ASP A 289 3.31 -26.32 21.76
N PHE A 290 4.46 -25.68 21.50
CA PHE A 290 5.53 -26.32 20.74
C PHE A 290 6.90 -25.70 21.03
N SER A 291 7.97 -26.38 20.58
CA SER A 291 9.32 -25.86 20.60
C SER A 291 9.64 -25.19 19.27
N LEU A 292 9.77 -23.86 19.27
CA LEU A 292 10.14 -23.06 18.12
C LEU A 292 11.66 -23.07 17.95
N ARG A 293 12.14 -23.67 16.87
CA ARG A 293 13.53 -23.60 16.50
C ARG A 293 13.85 -22.23 15.92
N LEU A 294 14.77 -21.50 16.56
CA LEU A 294 15.19 -20.17 16.14
C LEU A 294 16.35 -20.27 15.13
N ASP A 295 17.37 -21.06 15.44
CA ASP A 295 18.53 -21.34 14.59
C ASP A 295 19.06 -22.79 14.78
N ALA A 296 20.32 -23.03 14.48
CA ALA A 296 20.92 -24.37 14.61
C ALA A 296 21.04 -24.83 16.07
N GLU A 297 21.23 -23.89 17.01
CA GLU A 297 21.58 -24.15 18.41
C GLU A 297 20.46 -23.75 19.38
N ARG A 298 19.61 -22.77 19.00
CA ARG A 298 18.64 -22.16 19.90
C ARG A 298 17.21 -22.58 19.55
N SER A 299 16.46 -22.89 20.59
CA SER A 299 15.01 -23.12 20.51
C SER A 299 14.33 -22.42 21.69
N ALA A 300 13.09 -22.01 21.50
CA ALA A 300 12.24 -21.39 22.51
C ALA A 300 10.95 -22.19 22.71
N SER A 301 10.54 -22.39 23.95
CA SER A 301 9.23 -22.94 24.27
C SER A 301 8.15 -21.90 24.02
N VAL A 302 7.19 -22.21 23.19
CA VAL A 302 6.06 -21.34 22.82
C VAL A 302 4.77 -22.03 23.25
N ARG A 303 3.89 -21.30 23.92
CA ARG A 303 2.58 -21.79 24.36
C ARG A 303 1.49 -21.31 23.42
N LYS A 304 0.41 -22.06 23.34
CA LYS A 304 -0.80 -21.65 22.63
C LYS A 304 -1.25 -20.26 23.08
N GLY A 305 -1.47 -19.38 22.09
CA GLY A 305 -1.85 -17.98 22.31
C GLY A 305 -0.68 -17.01 22.49
N ASP A 306 0.56 -17.50 22.62
CA ASP A 306 1.72 -16.62 22.60
C ASP A 306 1.85 -15.90 21.26
N ILE A 307 2.24 -14.64 21.29
CA ILE A 307 2.42 -13.81 20.11
C ILE A 307 3.91 -13.66 19.81
N ILE A 308 4.30 -14.09 18.61
CA ILE A 308 5.63 -13.88 18.05
C ILE A 308 5.52 -12.78 17.00
N ALA A 309 6.38 -11.77 17.10
CA ALA A 309 6.43 -10.63 16.17
C ALA A 309 7.82 -10.52 15.55
N LEU A 310 7.90 -10.54 14.22
CA LEU A 310 9.07 -10.09 13.48
C LEU A 310 8.92 -8.58 13.26
N TYR A 311 9.98 -7.83 13.50
CA TYR A 311 9.97 -6.38 13.31
C TYR A 311 11.05 -5.95 12.30
N PRO A 312 10.71 -6.03 10.99
CA PRO A 312 11.67 -5.81 9.90
C PRO A 312 12.34 -4.43 9.89
N GLN A 313 11.74 -3.41 10.49
CA GLN A 313 12.34 -2.07 10.54
C GLN A 313 13.74 -2.08 11.17
N ILE A 314 13.96 -2.91 12.18
CA ILE A 314 15.30 -3.06 12.78
C ILE A 314 16.30 -3.59 11.75
N MET A 315 15.90 -4.62 10.99
CA MET A 315 16.71 -5.16 9.91
C MET A 315 16.92 -4.14 8.78
N HIS A 316 15.90 -3.37 8.43
CA HIS A 316 15.96 -2.36 7.38
C HIS A 316 16.95 -1.23 7.73
N LEU A 317 17.21 -0.97 9.01
CA LEU A 317 18.13 0.05 9.49
C LEU A 317 19.44 -0.53 10.04
N ASP A 318 19.72 -1.80 9.79
CA ASP A 318 20.95 -2.47 10.23
C ASP A 318 22.12 -2.10 9.32
N PRO A 319 23.19 -1.44 9.86
CA PRO A 319 24.34 -1.00 9.06
C PRO A 319 25.20 -2.16 8.52
N GLU A 320 25.06 -3.35 9.08
CA GLU A 320 25.75 -4.54 8.54
C GLU A 320 25.08 -5.03 7.23
N ILE A 321 23.76 -4.83 7.10
CA ILE A 321 23.00 -5.25 5.92
C ILE A 321 22.95 -4.13 4.87
N TYR A 322 22.80 -2.89 5.35
CA TYR A 322 22.63 -1.71 4.51
C TYR A 322 23.66 -0.65 4.90
N GLU A 323 24.61 -0.39 4.01
CA GLU A 323 25.55 0.73 4.17
C GLU A 323 24.77 2.06 4.30
N ASP A 324 25.15 2.90 5.26
CA ASP A 324 24.44 4.15 5.57
C ASP A 324 22.91 3.96 5.63
N PRO A 325 22.40 3.16 6.57
CA PRO A 325 21.02 2.63 6.52
C PRO A 325 19.94 3.71 6.65
N GLU A 326 20.25 4.88 7.19
CA GLU A 326 19.31 6.00 7.33
C GLU A 326 19.30 6.92 6.10
N THR A 327 20.26 6.74 5.17
CA THR A 327 20.38 7.54 3.95
C THR A 327 19.63 6.90 2.81
N PHE A 328 18.83 7.70 2.10
CA PHE A 328 18.15 7.25 0.87
C PHE A 328 19.17 7.09 -0.26
N ARG A 329 19.16 5.91 -0.89
CA ARG A 329 19.96 5.60 -2.07
C ARG A 329 19.06 4.95 -3.12
N PHE A 330 18.78 5.68 -4.18
CA PHE A 330 17.86 5.25 -5.23
C PHE A 330 18.31 3.97 -5.96
N ASP A 331 19.62 3.71 -5.98
CA ASP A 331 20.28 2.57 -6.63
C ASP A 331 20.60 1.41 -5.67
N ARG A 332 20.14 1.44 -4.42
CA ARG A 332 20.49 0.45 -3.40
C ARG A 332 20.19 -0.99 -3.80
N TYR A 333 19.16 -1.18 -4.62
CA TYR A 333 18.76 -2.49 -5.15
C TYR A 333 19.20 -2.69 -6.60
N MET A 334 20.27 -2.00 -7.01
CA MET A 334 20.88 -2.15 -8.32
C MET A 334 22.33 -2.61 -8.19
N GLN A 335 22.76 -3.47 -9.10
CA GLN A 335 24.14 -3.93 -9.23
C GLN A 335 24.42 -4.22 -10.71
N ASP A 336 25.42 -3.58 -11.27
CA ASP A 336 25.84 -3.76 -12.68
C ASP A 336 24.68 -3.69 -13.69
N GLY A 337 23.77 -2.72 -13.49
CA GLY A 337 22.58 -2.50 -14.34
C GLY A 337 21.45 -3.53 -14.16
N THR A 338 21.56 -4.43 -13.18
CA THR A 338 20.55 -5.44 -12.85
C THR A 338 20.06 -5.31 -11.40
N VAL A 339 18.98 -6.01 -11.07
CA VAL A 339 18.44 -6.00 -9.71
C VAL A 339 19.38 -6.74 -8.76
N LYS A 340 19.85 -6.05 -7.70
CA LYS A 340 20.60 -6.65 -6.60
C LYS A 340 19.64 -7.37 -5.65
N THR A 341 19.89 -8.65 -5.43
CA THR A 341 19.09 -9.53 -4.54
C THR A 341 19.92 -10.16 -3.42
N GLU A 342 21.21 -9.84 -3.35
CA GLU A 342 22.12 -10.44 -2.39
C GLU A 342 22.47 -9.45 -1.28
N PHE A 343 22.00 -9.75 -0.09
CA PHE A 343 22.28 -9.03 1.15
C PHE A 343 22.71 -10.03 2.21
N TYR A 344 23.63 -9.62 3.08
CA TYR A 344 24.31 -10.50 4.03
C TYR A 344 24.24 -9.93 5.44
N LYS A 345 24.27 -10.82 6.44
CA LYS A 345 24.50 -10.51 7.84
C LYS A 345 25.37 -11.62 8.46
N ASP A 346 26.37 -11.27 9.25
CA ASP A 346 27.34 -12.22 9.81
C ASP A 346 27.94 -13.18 8.74
N GLY A 347 28.20 -12.66 7.53
CA GLY A 347 28.70 -13.44 6.39
C GLY A 347 27.67 -14.40 5.78
N GLN A 348 26.42 -14.45 6.26
CA GLN A 348 25.37 -15.32 5.77
C GLN A 348 24.40 -14.55 4.86
N LYS A 349 24.06 -15.14 3.70
CA LYS A 349 23.07 -14.57 2.78
C LYS A 349 21.68 -14.56 3.41
N LEU A 350 21.03 -13.39 3.42
CA LEU A 350 19.68 -13.24 3.92
C LEU A 350 18.65 -13.71 2.90
N LYS A 351 17.72 -14.54 3.33
CA LYS A 351 16.54 -14.91 2.56
C LYS A 351 15.51 -13.78 2.49
N TYR A 352 15.39 -13.04 3.58
CA TYR A 352 14.48 -11.91 3.74
C TYR A 352 15.31 -10.69 4.14
N TYR A 353 15.53 -9.80 3.21
CA TYR A 353 16.28 -8.55 3.41
C TYR A 353 15.38 -7.32 3.31
N LEU A 354 14.27 -7.39 2.58
CA LEU A 354 13.30 -6.32 2.40
C LEU A 354 11.89 -6.87 2.63
N MET A 355 11.17 -6.34 3.62
CA MET A 355 9.88 -6.90 4.06
C MET A 355 8.78 -5.85 4.29
N PRO A 356 8.59 -4.84 3.43
CA PRO A 356 7.56 -3.83 3.63
C PRO A 356 6.14 -4.42 3.47
N PHE A 357 6.00 -5.54 2.77
CA PHE A 357 4.73 -6.23 2.51
C PHE A 357 4.51 -7.47 3.38
N GLY A 358 5.29 -7.62 4.45
CA GLY A 358 5.21 -8.83 5.27
C GLY A 358 5.94 -10.03 4.65
N SER A 359 5.57 -11.25 5.08
CA SER A 359 6.31 -12.46 4.71
C SER A 359 5.46 -13.74 4.73
N GLY A 360 5.92 -14.74 3.98
CA GLY A 360 5.34 -16.09 3.96
C GLY A 360 3.89 -16.11 3.49
N SER A 361 3.07 -16.96 4.13
CA SER A 361 1.65 -17.13 3.79
C SER A 361 0.78 -15.90 4.06
N THR A 362 1.30 -14.92 4.79
CA THR A 362 0.61 -13.67 5.17
C THR A 362 1.19 -12.43 4.50
N MET A 363 2.01 -12.64 3.46
CA MET A 363 2.49 -11.55 2.62
C MET A 363 1.31 -10.83 1.97
N CYS A 364 1.39 -9.50 1.88
CA CYS A 364 0.33 -8.67 1.32
C CYS A 364 -0.09 -9.18 -0.08
N PRO A 365 -1.35 -9.58 -0.27
CA PRO A 365 -1.81 -10.08 -1.56
C PRO A 365 -1.89 -9.00 -2.63
N GLY A 366 -2.02 -7.73 -2.22
CA GLY A 366 -2.08 -6.56 -3.11
C GLY A 366 -0.73 -5.93 -3.45
N ARG A 367 0.40 -6.49 -3.01
CA ARG A 367 1.74 -5.86 -3.18
C ARG A 367 2.09 -5.52 -4.63
N HIS A 368 1.73 -6.37 -5.57
CA HIS A 368 2.02 -6.13 -6.99
C HIS A 368 1.17 -4.99 -7.55
N PHE A 369 -0.09 -4.92 -7.16
CA PHE A 369 -0.96 -3.80 -7.52
C PHE A 369 -0.44 -2.50 -6.91
N ALA A 370 -0.11 -2.49 -5.61
CA ALA A 370 0.43 -1.31 -4.92
C ALA A 370 1.72 -0.78 -5.57
N LEU A 371 2.67 -1.66 -5.91
CA LEU A 371 3.89 -1.24 -6.62
C LEU A 371 3.58 -0.65 -8.00
N ASN A 372 2.64 -1.24 -8.75
CA ASN A 372 2.22 -0.72 -10.05
C ASN A 372 1.56 0.66 -9.93
N GLU A 373 0.66 0.85 -8.95
CA GLU A 373 0.00 2.16 -8.70
C GLU A 373 1.03 3.25 -8.41
N ILE A 374 2.00 2.97 -7.54
CA ILE A 374 3.06 3.92 -7.19
C ILE A 374 3.93 4.24 -8.41
N LYS A 375 4.35 3.20 -9.17
CA LYS A 375 5.11 3.40 -10.42
C LYS A 375 4.35 4.27 -11.42
N GLN A 376 3.07 3.96 -11.66
CA GLN A 376 2.24 4.70 -12.61
C GLN A 376 2.07 6.16 -12.20
N PHE A 377 1.80 6.43 -10.91
CA PHE A 377 1.71 7.79 -10.40
C PHE A 377 3.02 8.55 -10.63
N LEU A 378 4.17 7.97 -10.25
CA LEU A 378 5.47 8.60 -10.41
C LEU A 378 5.84 8.79 -11.87
N CYS A 379 5.54 7.84 -12.76
CA CYS A 379 5.75 8.00 -14.19
C CYS A 379 5.00 9.22 -14.75
N LEU A 380 3.71 9.34 -14.44
CA LEU A 380 2.92 10.48 -14.90
C LEU A 380 3.43 11.79 -14.31
N LEU A 381 3.74 11.80 -13.02
CA LEU A 381 4.29 12.97 -12.35
C LEU A 381 5.59 13.43 -13.02
N LEU A 382 6.53 12.51 -13.27
CA LEU A 382 7.85 12.81 -13.84
C LEU A 382 7.78 13.19 -15.33
N LEU A 383 6.81 12.68 -16.07
CA LEU A 383 6.59 13.03 -17.47
C LEU A 383 6.01 14.44 -17.62
N TYR A 384 4.98 14.75 -16.85
CA TYR A 384 4.21 15.99 -17.05
C TYR A 384 4.73 17.18 -16.25
N PHE A 385 5.50 16.98 -15.16
CA PHE A 385 5.86 18.09 -14.27
C PHE A 385 7.37 18.25 -14.03
N ASP A 386 7.81 19.50 -13.97
CA ASP A 386 9.00 19.88 -13.22
C ASP A 386 8.62 20.01 -11.75
N LEU A 387 9.47 19.52 -10.86
CA LEU A 387 9.21 19.38 -9.43
C LEU A 387 10.39 19.89 -8.63
N GLU A 388 10.12 20.64 -7.57
CA GLU A 388 11.13 21.13 -6.64
C GLU A 388 10.53 21.21 -5.22
N LEU A 389 11.32 20.96 -4.20
CA LEU A 389 10.92 21.29 -2.83
C LEU A 389 11.03 22.79 -2.60
N GLU A 390 10.13 23.35 -1.79
CA GLU A 390 10.28 24.73 -1.31
C GLU A 390 11.49 24.85 -0.38
N GLU A 391 12.25 25.93 -0.52
CA GLU A 391 13.43 26.20 0.29
C GLU A 391 13.07 26.57 1.74
N GLY A 392 13.97 26.24 2.67
CA GLY A 392 13.87 26.69 4.07
C GLY A 392 12.82 25.99 4.93
N GLN A 393 12.09 25.00 4.38
CA GLN A 393 11.10 24.26 5.15
C GLN A 393 11.71 23.12 5.98
N THR A 394 10.97 22.69 6.99
CA THR A 394 11.33 21.50 7.80
C THR A 394 11.21 20.24 6.93
N ARG A 395 12.21 19.36 7.01
CA ARG A 395 12.16 18.05 6.35
C ARG A 395 11.01 17.20 6.86
N ALA A 396 10.44 16.38 5.99
CA ALA A 396 9.47 15.39 6.42
C ALA A 396 10.14 14.37 7.38
N THR A 397 9.46 14.08 8.48
CA THR A 397 9.86 13.03 9.44
C THR A 397 8.76 12.02 9.60
N LEU A 398 9.12 10.80 9.99
CA LEU A 398 8.19 9.69 10.18
C LEU A 398 7.38 9.85 11.47
N ASP A 399 6.07 9.62 11.43
CA ASP A 399 5.21 9.57 12.60
C ASP A 399 5.30 8.21 13.30
N PRO A 400 5.96 8.11 14.47
CA PRO A 400 6.14 6.85 15.18
C PRO A 400 4.85 6.32 15.82
N SER A 401 3.78 7.12 15.90
CA SER A 401 2.51 6.70 16.51
C SER A 401 1.84 5.53 15.79
N ARG A 402 2.24 5.29 14.53
CA ARG A 402 1.76 4.19 13.69
C ARG A 402 2.74 3.01 13.58
N ALA A 403 3.77 2.98 14.39
CA ALA A 403 4.72 1.87 14.38
C ALA A 403 4.01 0.51 14.56
N GLY A 404 4.35 -0.44 13.71
CA GLY A 404 3.71 -1.77 13.66
C GLY A 404 2.55 -1.90 12.66
N LEU A 405 2.05 -0.82 12.07
CA LEU A 405 0.81 -0.83 11.28
C LEU A 405 1.01 -0.80 9.75
N GLY A 406 2.23 -0.60 9.28
CA GLY A 406 2.52 -0.53 7.84
C GLY A 406 3.46 0.61 7.51
N VAL A 407 3.15 1.38 6.48
CA VAL A 407 3.91 2.57 6.10
C VAL A 407 3.58 3.71 7.05
N LEU A 408 4.62 4.35 7.61
CA LEU A 408 4.46 5.48 8.51
C LEU A 408 4.01 6.73 7.74
N LEU A 409 3.10 7.49 8.35
CA LEU A 409 2.72 8.79 7.83
C LEU A 409 3.84 9.81 8.07
N PRO A 410 3.89 10.91 7.32
CA PRO A 410 4.73 12.04 7.69
C PRO A 410 4.15 12.77 8.91
N ASN A 411 5.02 13.21 9.85
CA ASN A 411 4.64 14.07 10.97
C ASN A 411 4.14 15.44 10.53
N ASN A 412 4.69 15.92 9.44
CA ASN A 412 4.35 17.20 8.82
C ASN A 412 4.31 17.03 7.32
N ASP A 413 3.40 17.72 6.66
CA ASP A 413 3.43 17.83 5.20
C ASP A 413 4.59 18.74 4.79
N VAL A 414 5.03 18.61 3.55
CA VAL A 414 6.07 19.45 2.97
C VAL A 414 5.50 20.22 1.79
N HIS A 415 5.91 21.48 1.65
CA HIS A 415 5.56 22.28 0.48
C HIS A 415 6.48 21.92 -0.67
N PHE A 416 5.89 21.75 -1.82
CA PHE A 416 6.61 21.56 -3.07
C PHE A 416 6.03 22.48 -4.13
N ARG A 417 6.82 22.79 -5.13
CA ARG A 417 6.36 23.52 -6.30
C ARG A 417 6.46 22.64 -7.54
N TYR A 418 5.49 22.80 -8.40
CA TYR A 418 5.39 22.03 -9.63
C TYR A 418 4.86 22.91 -10.76
N ARG A 419 5.27 22.61 -11.97
CA ARG A 419 4.75 23.23 -13.19
C ARG A 419 4.74 22.22 -14.32
N LEU A 420 3.90 22.47 -15.33
CA LEU A 420 3.92 21.67 -16.55
C LEU A 420 5.27 21.81 -17.24
N ARG A 421 5.82 20.67 -17.64
CA ARG A 421 7.05 20.64 -18.43
C ARG A 421 6.77 21.14 -19.84
N LYS A 422 7.68 21.96 -20.34
CA LYS A 422 7.75 22.28 -21.76
C LYS A 422 8.53 21.17 -22.44
N VAL A 423 7.83 20.33 -23.20
CA VAL A 423 8.39 19.22 -24.00
C VAL A 423 8.66 19.75 -25.41
#